data_9dbcc1003737db014dd30d2d64ea2bab
#
_entry.id   9dbcc1003737db014dd30d2d64ea2bab
#
_cell.length_a   1.000
_cell.length_b   1.000
_cell.length_c   1.000
_cell.angle_alpha   90.00
_cell.angle_beta   90.00
_cell.angle_gamma   90.00
#
_symmetry.space_group_name_H-M   'P 1'
#
loop_
_entity.id
_entity.type
_entity.pdbx_description
1 polymer ?
#
loop_
_entity_poly.entity_id
_entity_poly.type
_entity_poly.pdbx_seq_one_letter_code
_entity_poly.pdbx_strand_id
1 'polypeptide(L)'
;RRQRQMCIRDRCSIQADEIFISDGAKCDCGNIQELFDETARIAVCDPVYPVYVDSNVMAGRTGDYDEATGKWSRVIYMPCPAENNFVPELPEETPDLIYLCFPNNPTGTTLTRDQLQVWVDYANRVGAVILYDAAYEAYITEDDVPHSIYELPGARTCAIEFRSFSKKAGFTGLRLGFTVVPKDLMCGDVQVSSLWARRH
;
A
#
# COMPACT_ATOMS: atom_id res chain seq x y z
N ARG A 1 -19.86 22.79 1.46
CA ARG A 1 -18.46 22.93 1.94
C ARG A 1 -18.09 21.99 3.09
N ARG A 2 -19.05 21.29 3.77
CA ARG A 2 -18.79 20.31 4.86
C ARG A 2 -18.44 18.91 4.39
N GLN A 3 -18.56 18.57 3.10
CA GLN A 3 -18.49 17.19 2.59
C GLN A 3 -17.09 16.67 2.23
N ARG A 4 -16.04 17.49 2.22
CA ARG A 4 -14.73 17.09 1.67
C ARG A 4 -13.66 16.67 2.70
N GLN A 5 -13.90 16.83 4.00
CA GLN A 5 -12.93 16.42 5.06
C GLN A 5 -13.26 15.08 5.73
N MET A 6 -14.35 14.44 5.30
CA MET A 6 -14.97 13.31 5.99
C MET A 6 -14.74 11.95 5.31
N CYS A 7 -13.87 11.82 4.30
CA CYS A 7 -13.88 10.63 3.43
C CYS A 7 -13.46 9.32 4.10
N ILE A 8 -12.42 9.29 4.91
CA ILE A 8 -11.99 8.04 5.58
C ILE A 8 -12.84 7.75 6.82
N ARG A 9 -13.04 8.75 7.70
CA ARG A 9 -13.74 8.52 8.97
C ARG A 9 -15.21 8.17 8.84
N ASP A 10 -15.86 8.64 7.78
CA ASP A 10 -17.30 8.40 7.58
C ASP A 10 -17.60 7.12 6.79
N ARG A 11 -16.63 6.66 5.99
CA ARG A 11 -16.76 5.41 5.21
C ARG A 11 -16.12 4.22 5.89
N CYS A 12 -15.20 4.46 6.82
CA CYS A 12 -14.40 3.45 7.50
C CYS A 12 -14.29 3.76 8.99
N SER A 13 -14.29 2.74 9.84
CA SER A 13 -14.17 2.86 11.30
C SER A 13 -12.72 3.12 11.75
N ILE A 14 -12.04 4.15 11.17
CA ILE A 14 -10.68 4.54 11.54
C ILE A 14 -10.72 5.60 12.65
N GLN A 15 -9.93 5.38 13.70
CA GLN A 15 -9.80 6.31 14.83
C GLN A 15 -8.68 7.34 14.56
N ALA A 16 -8.76 8.48 15.25
CA ALA A 16 -7.78 9.57 15.05
C ALA A 16 -6.35 9.16 15.43
N ASP A 17 -6.19 8.29 16.39
CA ASP A 17 -4.90 7.76 16.87
C ASP A 17 -4.36 6.58 16.03
N GLU A 18 -5.04 6.22 14.96
CA GLU A 18 -4.57 5.31 13.92
C GLU A 18 -4.02 6.09 12.69
N ILE A 19 -4.07 7.43 12.72
CA ILE A 19 -3.66 8.31 11.63
C ILE A 19 -2.39 9.07 12.04
N PHE A 20 -1.34 8.90 11.25
CA PHE A 20 -0.03 9.50 11.48
C PHE A 20 0.30 10.50 10.36
N ILE A 21 0.41 11.78 10.70
CA ILE A 21 0.68 12.86 9.74
C ILE A 21 2.17 12.88 9.39
N SER A 22 2.49 12.98 8.11
CA SER A 22 3.87 12.92 7.61
C SER A 22 4.17 13.96 6.53
N ASP A 23 5.44 14.00 6.11
CA ASP A 23 5.93 14.81 5.01
C ASP A 23 5.70 14.17 3.62
N GLY A 24 4.83 13.17 3.54
CA GLY A 24 4.31 12.58 2.31
C GLY A 24 4.45 11.07 2.22
N ALA A 25 3.55 10.46 1.47
CA ALA A 25 3.46 9.00 1.30
C ALA A 25 4.78 8.35 0.85
N LYS A 26 5.61 9.05 0.03
CA LYS A 26 6.91 8.54 -0.41
C LYS A 26 7.87 8.28 0.75
N CYS A 27 7.94 9.20 1.71
CA CYS A 27 8.77 9.05 2.90
C CYS A 27 8.25 7.91 3.77
N ASP A 28 6.93 7.83 3.96
CA ASP A 28 6.31 6.77 4.73
C ASP A 28 6.55 5.39 4.09
N CYS A 29 6.43 5.26 2.76
CA CYS A 29 6.76 4.01 2.04
C CYS A 29 8.20 3.54 2.26
N GLY A 30 9.14 4.48 2.38
CA GLY A 30 10.54 4.15 2.69
C GLY A 30 10.73 3.78 4.16
N ASN A 31 10.10 4.52 5.06
CA ASN A 31 10.29 4.36 6.50
C ASN A 31 9.56 3.14 7.08
N ILE A 32 8.41 2.77 6.53
CA ILE A 32 7.57 1.67 7.05
C ILE A 32 8.29 0.32 7.02
N GLN A 33 9.25 0.17 6.10
CA GLN A 33 10.03 -1.05 5.96
C GLN A 33 10.82 -1.40 7.22
N GLU A 34 11.20 -0.41 8.02
CA GLU A 34 11.96 -0.60 9.27
C GLU A 34 11.16 -1.37 10.34
N LEU A 35 9.85 -1.50 10.17
CA LEU A 35 8.99 -2.29 11.07
C LEU A 35 9.00 -3.80 10.78
N PHE A 36 9.56 -4.20 9.65
CA PHE A 36 9.55 -5.58 9.17
C PHE A 36 10.96 -6.15 9.13
N ASP A 37 11.04 -7.47 9.24
CA ASP A 37 12.30 -8.19 9.15
C ASP A 37 13.02 -7.89 7.83
N GLU A 38 14.34 -7.78 7.86
CA GLU A 38 15.16 -7.50 6.67
C GLU A 38 15.08 -8.60 5.61
N THR A 39 14.66 -9.81 6.02
CA THR A 39 14.45 -10.94 5.12
C THR A 39 13.05 -10.99 4.52
N ALA A 40 12.15 -10.08 4.93
CA ALA A 40 10.78 -10.02 4.44
C ALA A 40 10.75 -9.89 2.91
N ARG A 41 9.97 -10.77 2.27
CA ARG A 41 9.81 -10.79 0.81
C ARG A 41 8.71 -9.83 0.40
N ILE A 42 9.02 -8.99 -0.57
CA ILE A 42 8.06 -8.03 -1.12
C ILE A 42 7.46 -8.53 -2.42
N ALA A 43 6.16 -8.27 -2.62
CA ALA A 43 5.49 -8.40 -3.92
C ALA A 43 5.09 -7.02 -4.44
N VAL A 44 5.33 -6.79 -5.73
CA VAL A 44 5.00 -5.55 -6.42
C VAL A 44 4.31 -5.84 -7.75
N CYS A 45 3.38 -4.98 -8.17
CA CYS A 45 2.85 -5.01 -9.54
C CYS A 45 3.98 -4.71 -10.55
N ASP A 46 3.86 -5.21 -11.75
CA ASP A 46 4.79 -4.92 -12.85
C ASP A 46 3.97 -4.57 -14.11
N PRO A 47 3.93 -3.28 -14.54
CA PRO A 47 4.68 -2.14 -14.01
C PRO A 47 4.13 -1.52 -12.72
N VAL A 48 5.02 -0.85 -11.97
CA VAL A 48 4.70 -0.19 -10.70
C VAL A 48 5.50 1.10 -10.49
N TYR A 49 5.09 1.90 -9.52
CA TYR A 49 5.85 3.06 -9.08
C TYR A 49 7.22 2.63 -8.52
N PRO A 50 8.35 3.07 -9.11
CA PRO A 50 9.68 2.53 -8.82
C PRO A 50 10.09 2.59 -7.35
N VAL A 51 9.55 3.56 -6.61
CA VAL A 51 9.93 3.79 -5.20
C VAL A 51 9.76 2.56 -4.32
N TYR A 52 8.78 1.69 -4.59
CA TYR A 52 8.58 0.49 -3.78
C TYR A 52 9.74 -0.50 -3.93
N VAL A 53 10.29 -0.64 -5.13
CA VAL A 53 11.48 -1.45 -5.37
C VAL A 53 12.73 -0.72 -4.89
N ASP A 54 12.93 0.54 -5.31
CA ASP A 54 14.14 1.32 -5.03
C ASP A 54 14.39 1.49 -3.52
N SER A 55 13.34 1.75 -2.73
CA SER A 55 13.48 1.89 -1.29
C SER A 55 13.88 0.58 -0.60
N ASN A 56 13.41 -0.56 -1.11
CA ASN A 56 13.83 -1.88 -0.64
C ASN A 56 15.27 -2.23 -1.10
N VAL A 57 15.67 -1.80 -2.30
CA VAL A 57 17.07 -1.91 -2.77
C VAL A 57 18.01 -1.14 -1.85
N MET A 58 17.69 0.13 -1.56
CA MET A 58 18.48 0.96 -0.66
C MET A 58 18.56 0.37 0.76
N ALA A 59 17.55 -0.36 1.19
CA ALA A 59 17.52 -1.06 2.48
C ALA A 59 18.20 -2.44 2.45
N GLY A 60 18.75 -2.88 1.29
CA GLY A 60 19.43 -4.19 1.16
C GLY A 60 18.51 -5.41 1.18
N ARG A 61 17.20 -5.24 0.90
CA ARG A 61 16.17 -6.28 1.06
C ARG A 61 15.91 -7.12 -0.18
N THR A 62 16.44 -6.71 -1.35
CA THR A 62 16.03 -7.22 -2.66
C THR A 62 16.86 -8.38 -3.21
N GLY A 63 17.96 -8.73 -2.54
CA GLY A 63 18.89 -9.74 -3.03
C GLY A 63 19.73 -9.26 -4.21
N ASP A 64 20.10 -10.19 -5.09
CA ASP A 64 20.96 -9.91 -6.24
C ASP A 64 20.16 -9.38 -7.43
N TYR A 65 20.77 -8.46 -8.19
CA TYR A 65 20.19 -7.94 -9.41
C TYR A 65 20.58 -8.81 -10.60
N ASP A 66 19.62 -9.23 -11.38
CA ASP A 66 19.83 -9.95 -12.64
C ASP A 66 19.74 -8.99 -13.82
N GLU A 67 20.88 -8.69 -14.46
CA GLU A 67 20.95 -7.80 -15.61
C GLU A 67 20.19 -8.32 -16.85
N ALA A 68 20.05 -9.64 -16.98
CA ALA A 68 19.39 -10.23 -18.14
C ALA A 68 17.86 -10.02 -18.09
N THR A 69 17.27 -10.06 -16.89
CA THR A 69 15.82 -9.90 -16.68
C THR A 69 15.45 -8.51 -16.18
N GLY A 70 16.43 -7.74 -15.68
CA GLY A 70 16.19 -6.45 -15.04
C GLY A 70 15.47 -6.57 -13.69
N LYS A 71 15.57 -7.72 -13.01
CA LYS A 71 14.80 -8.02 -11.79
C LYS A 71 15.72 -8.35 -10.61
N TRP A 72 15.19 -8.11 -9.41
CA TRP A 72 15.85 -8.46 -8.16
C TRP A 72 15.38 -9.83 -7.67
N SER A 73 16.30 -10.68 -7.24
CA SER A 73 16.07 -12.10 -6.95
C SER A 73 15.10 -12.36 -5.79
N ARG A 74 14.93 -11.42 -4.87
CA ARG A 74 14.05 -11.55 -3.69
C ARG A 74 12.75 -10.76 -3.82
N VAL A 75 12.52 -10.10 -4.96
CA VAL A 75 11.29 -9.37 -5.25
C VAL A 75 10.35 -10.23 -6.09
N ILE A 76 9.14 -10.39 -5.65
CA ILE A 76 8.06 -11.07 -6.37
C ILE A 76 7.39 -10.04 -7.27
N TYR A 77 7.56 -10.19 -8.59
CA TYR A 77 6.94 -9.33 -9.58
C TYR A 77 5.62 -9.94 -10.03
N MET A 78 4.52 -9.21 -9.86
CA MET A 78 3.19 -9.62 -10.27
C MET A 78 2.86 -8.97 -11.61
N PRO A 79 2.86 -9.72 -12.74
CA PRO A 79 2.60 -9.13 -14.04
C PRO A 79 1.21 -8.50 -14.12
N CYS A 80 1.14 -7.29 -14.68
CA CYS A 80 -0.10 -6.59 -14.94
C CYS A 80 -0.19 -6.27 -16.44
N PRO A 81 -0.42 -7.26 -17.32
CA PRO A 81 -0.45 -7.05 -18.75
C PRO A 81 -1.73 -6.33 -19.20
N ALA A 82 -1.65 -5.67 -20.36
CA ALA A 82 -2.79 -4.92 -20.91
C ALA A 82 -3.99 -5.83 -21.25
N GLU A 83 -3.73 -7.08 -21.58
CA GLU A 83 -4.73 -8.08 -21.94
C GLU A 83 -5.70 -8.41 -20.81
N ASN A 84 -5.28 -8.24 -19.54
CA ASN A 84 -6.14 -8.41 -18.37
C ASN A 84 -6.51 -7.06 -17.71
N ASN A 85 -6.46 -5.95 -18.47
CA ASN A 85 -6.70 -4.60 -17.99
C ASN A 85 -5.77 -4.17 -16.83
N PHE A 86 -4.55 -4.63 -16.85
CA PHE A 86 -3.52 -4.36 -15.82
C PHE A 86 -3.93 -4.78 -14.40
N VAL A 87 -4.82 -5.75 -14.26
CA VAL A 87 -5.20 -6.34 -12.97
C VAL A 87 -4.14 -7.37 -12.56
N PRO A 88 -3.47 -7.23 -11.42
CA PRO A 88 -2.48 -8.20 -10.97
C PRO A 88 -3.15 -9.52 -10.54
N GLU A 89 -2.49 -10.62 -10.85
CA GLU A 89 -2.85 -11.95 -10.36
C GLU A 89 -2.15 -12.21 -9.01
N LEU A 90 -2.76 -13.08 -8.20
CA LEU A 90 -2.14 -13.50 -6.94
C LEU A 90 -0.83 -14.23 -7.22
N PRO A 91 0.24 -13.91 -6.46
CA PRO A 91 1.54 -14.53 -6.69
C PRO A 91 1.54 -16.01 -6.30
N GLU A 92 2.33 -16.82 -7.01
CA GLU A 92 2.55 -18.23 -6.67
C GLU A 92 3.37 -18.37 -5.38
N GLU A 93 4.35 -17.49 -5.21
CA GLU A 93 5.18 -17.43 -4.02
C GLU A 93 4.53 -16.56 -2.95
N THR A 94 4.62 -16.96 -1.69
CA THR A 94 4.03 -16.22 -0.57
C THR A 94 4.91 -15.01 -0.22
N PRO A 95 4.41 -13.77 -0.35
CA PRO A 95 5.09 -12.56 0.13
C PRO A 95 4.80 -12.33 1.62
N ASP A 96 5.67 -11.55 2.27
CA ASP A 96 5.39 -10.96 3.57
C ASP A 96 4.75 -9.58 3.45
N LEU A 97 5.15 -8.82 2.42
CA LEU A 97 4.64 -7.48 2.12
C LEU A 97 4.13 -7.42 0.68
N ILE A 98 2.97 -6.80 0.48
CA ILE A 98 2.35 -6.63 -0.83
C ILE A 98 2.13 -5.14 -1.08
N TYR A 99 2.88 -4.56 -2.03
CA TYR A 99 2.65 -3.17 -2.46
C TYR A 99 1.54 -3.12 -3.51
N LEU A 100 0.46 -2.44 -3.18
CA LEU A 100 -0.65 -2.15 -4.09
C LEU A 100 -0.85 -0.64 -4.20
N CYS A 101 -0.91 -0.13 -5.42
CA CYS A 101 -1.18 1.29 -5.70
C CYS A 101 -2.36 1.38 -6.65
N PHE A 102 -3.51 1.83 -6.17
CA PHE A 102 -4.69 2.00 -7.00
C PHE A 102 -5.48 3.27 -6.64
N PRO A 103 -5.73 4.16 -7.62
CA PRO A 103 -5.31 4.08 -9.03
C PRO A 103 -3.81 3.94 -9.19
N ASN A 104 -3.38 3.05 -10.11
CA ASN A 104 -1.97 2.67 -10.25
C ASN A 104 -1.14 3.76 -10.96
N ASN A 105 0.09 3.90 -10.53
CA ASN A 105 1.15 4.58 -11.25
C ASN A 105 2.14 3.50 -11.77
N PRO A 106 2.28 3.30 -13.13
CA PRO A 106 2.01 4.28 -14.21
C PRO A 106 0.72 4.05 -15.01
N THR A 107 -0.03 2.95 -14.82
CA THR A 107 -1.08 2.53 -15.75
C THR A 107 -2.38 3.35 -15.64
N GLY A 108 -2.62 3.98 -14.49
CA GLY A 108 -3.86 4.70 -14.20
C GLY A 108 -5.06 3.81 -13.89
N THR A 109 -4.87 2.49 -13.89
CA THR A 109 -5.94 1.52 -13.64
C THR A 109 -6.37 1.48 -12.18
N THR A 110 -7.59 1.02 -11.95
CA THR A 110 -8.20 0.82 -10.63
C THR A 110 -8.56 -0.66 -10.45
N LEU A 111 -8.83 -1.06 -9.22
CA LEU A 111 -9.47 -2.33 -8.89
C LEU A 111 -10.88 -2.07 -8.37
N THR A 112 -11.84 -2.87 -8.83
CA THR A 112 -13.18 -2.89 -8.24
C THR A 112 -13.13 -3.38 -6.79
N ARG A 113 -14.22 -3.17 -6.06
CA ARG A 113 -14.37 -3.68 -4.69
C ARG A 113 -14.09 -5.18 -4.61
N ASP A 114 -14.66 -5.97 -5.51
CA ASP A 114 -14.50 -7.43 -5.50
C ASP A 114 -13.05 -7.83 -5.82
N GLN A 115 -12.42 -7.18 -6.78
CA GLN A 115 -11.00 -7.44 -7.12
C GLN A 115 -10.07 -7.11 -5.95
N LEU A 116 -10.29 -5.98 -5.27
CA LEU A 116 -9.45 -5.61 -4.14
C LEU A 116 -9.74 -6.49 -2.90
N GLN A 117 -10.99 -7.00 -2.73
CA GLN A 117 -11.32 -7.93 -1.66
C GLN A 117 -10.54 -9.24 -1.76
N VAL A 118 -10.28 -9.74 -2.98
CA VAL A 118 -9.43 -10.92 -3.19
C VAL A 118 -8.05 -10.74 -2.55
N TRP A 119 -7.47 -9.53 -2.63
CA TRP A 119 -6.17 -9.22 -2.03
C TRP A 119 -6.23 -9.17 -0.50
N VAL A 120 -7.28 -8.60 0.05
CA VAL A 120 -7.50 -8.56 1.52
C VAL A 120 -7.66 -9.98 2.08
N ASP A 121 -8.44 -10.82 1.41
CA ASP A 121 -8.66 -12.20 1.81
C ASP A 121 -7.37 -13.04 1.68
N TYR A 122 -6.61 -12.81 0.58
CA TYR A 122 -5.32 -13.45 0.39
C TYR A 122 -4.33 -13.06 1.49
N ALA A 123 -4.15 -11.77 1.75
CA ALA A 123 -3.21 -11.29 2.76
C ALA A 123 -3.53 -11.85 4.15
N ASN A 124 -4.81 -11.83 4.56
CA ASN A 124 -5.23 -12.43 5.83
C ASN A 124 -4.96 -13.94 5.88
N ARG A 125 -5.16 -14.66 4.77
CA ARG A 125 -4.95 -16.11 4.70
C ARG A 125 -3.48 -16.49 4.83
N VAL A 126 -2.56 -15.72 4.23
CA VAL A 126 -1.12 -16.04 4.22
C VAL A 126 -0.34 -15.30 5.30
N GLY A 127 -0.96 -14.37 6.03
CA GLY A 127 -0.31 -13.56 7.05
C GLY A 127 0.56 -12.42 6.49
N ALA A 128 0.31 -12.01 5.23
CA ALA A 128 1.01 -10.88 4.60
C ALA A 128 0.40 -9.53 4.99
N VAL A 129 1.20 -8.47 4.89
CA VAL A 129 0.73 -7.08 5.09
C VAL A 129 0.65 -6.36 3.75
N ILE A 130 -0.52 -5.80 3.44
CA ILE A 130 -0.73 -4.94 2.28
C ILE A 130 -0.27 -3.52 2.62
N LEU A 131 0.64 -2.98 1.81
CA LEU A 131 1.05 -1.59 1.80
C LEU A 131 0.30 -0.88 0.66
N TYR A 132 -0.85 -0.30 1.00
CA TYR A 132 -1.79 0.26 0.03
C TYR A 132 -1.53 1.76 -0.19
N ASP A 133 -1.05 2.13 -1.37
CA ASP A 133 -0.84 3.53 -1.74
C ASP A 133 -2.07 4.11 -2.45
N ALA A 134 -2.79 4.96 -1.72
CA ALA A 134 -3.99 5.65 -2.18
C ALA A 134 -3.71 7.12 -2.59
N ALA A 135 -2.50 7.43 -3.05
CA ALA A 135 -2.13 8.81 -3.41
C ALA A 135 -3.01 9.43 -4.50
N TYR A 136 -3.61 8.60 -5.35
CA TYR A 136 -4.47 9.01 -6.47
C TYR A 136 -5.97 8.82 -6.22
N GLU A 137 -6.40 8.49 -5.00
CA GLU A 137 -7.82 8.19 -4.66
C GLU A 137 -8.80 9.30 -5.06
N ALA A 138 -8.33 10.54 -5.09
CA ALA A 138 -9.17 11.69 -5.45
C ALA A 138 -9.59 11.72 -6.93
N TYR A 139 -8.97 10.89 -7.76
CA TYR A 139 -9.28 10.77 -9.19
C TYR A 139 -10.23 9.62 -9.51
N ILE A 140 -10.62 8.83 -8.52
CA ILE A 140 -11.64 7.79 -8.67
C ILE A 140 -12.99 8.45 -8.94
N THR A 141 -13.65 8.01 -10.01
CA THR A 141 -14.96 8.50 -10.45
C THR A 141 -16.03 7.42 -10.47
N GLU A 142 -15.60 6.16 -10.43
CA GLU A 142 -16.47 4.98 -10.48
C GLU A 142 -16.98 4.63 -9.08
N ASP A 143 -18.27 4.29 -8.99
CA ASP A 143 -18.94 4.01 -7.70
C ASP A 143 -18.53 2.67 -7.09
N ASP A 144 -18.08 1.70 -7.89
CA ASP A 144 -17.66 0.35 -7.47
C ASP A 144 -16.18 0.27 -7.08
N VAL A 145 -15.42 1.36 -7.26
CA VAL A 145 -14.01 1.46 -6.88
C VAL A 145 -13.90 2.07 -5.47
N PRO A 146 -13.31 1.34 -4.50
CA PRO A 146 -13.18 1.88 -3.15
C PRO A 146 -12.16 3.01 -3.08
N HIS A 147 -12.48 4.06 -2.32
CA HIS A 147 -11.56 5.18 -2.05
C HIS A 147 -10.58 4.89 -0.92
N SER A 148 -10.81 3.82 -0.17
CA SER A 148 -9.94 3.34 0.89
C SER A 148 -9.99 1.83 0.95
N ILE A 149 -8.85 1.18 1.22
CA ILE A 149 -8.83 -0.25 1.45
C ILE A 149 -9.69 -0.65 2.67
N TYR A 150 -9.86 0.27 3.62
CA TYR A 150 -10.66 0.01 4.82
C TYR A 150 -12.18 0.02 4.60
N GLU A 151 -12.65 0.29 3.40
CA GLU A 151 -14.03 0.02 2.99
C GLU A 151 -14.31 -1.47 2.81
N LEU A 152 -13.26 -2.31 2.84
CA LEU A 152 -13.33 -3.75 2.63
C LEU A 152 -13.27 -4.51 3.97
N PRO A 153 -14.14 -5.50 4.17
CA PRO A 153 -14.07 -6.38 5.33
C PRO A 153 -12.70 -7.04 5.47
N GLY A 154 -12.15 -7.05 6.69
CA GLY A 154 -10.88 -7.69 6.99
C GLY A 154 -9.62 -6.86 6.67
N ALA A 155 -9.75 -5.69 6.04
CA ALA A 155 -8.57 -4.87 5.68
C ALA A 155 -7.83 -4.31 6.91
N ARG A 156 -8.53 -4.07 8.03
CA ARG A 156 -7.92 -3.54 9.25
C ARG A 156 -6.91 -4.48 9.89
N THR A 157 -6.98 -5.78 9.60
CA THR A 157 -6.09 -6.81 10.17
C THR A 157 -4.88 -7.12 9.29
N CYS A 158 -4.84 -6.59 8.05
CA CYS A 158 -3.77 -6.92 7.10
C CYS A 158 -3.26 -5.74 6.26
N ALA A 159 -3.73 -4.50 6.46
CA ALA A 159 -3.36 -3.41 5.58
C ALA A 159 -2.90 -2.15 6.33
N ILE A 160 -1.91 -1.47 5.74
CA ILE A 160 -1.46 -0.11 6.04
C ILE A 160 -1.76 0.74 4.81
N GLU A 161 -2.36 1.93 4.98
CA GLU A 161 -2.73 2.80 3.87
C GLU A 161 -1.95 4.11 3.90
N PHE A 162 -1.34 4.46 2.76
CA PHE A 162 -0.64 5.73 2.56
C PHE A 162 -1.51 6.73 1.81
N ARG A 163 -1.54 7.97 2.29
CA ARG A 163 -2.28 9.09 1.72
C ARG A 163 -1.36 10.27 1.42
N SER A 164 -1.65 10.99 0.33
CA SER A 164 -0.85 12.11 -0.10
C SER A 164 -1.72 13.30 -0.49
N PHE A 165 -1.34 14.50 -0.06
CA PHE A 165 -1.91 15.75 -0.55
C PHE A 165 -1.21 16.31 -1.79
N SER A 166 -0.11 15.67 -2.22
CA SER A 166 0.64 16.07 -3.42
C SER A 166 -0.22 16.09 -4.69
N LYS A 167 -1.15 15.13 -4.81
CA LYS A 167 -2.04 14.99 -5.98
C LYS A 167 -3.39 15.64 -5.72
N LYS A 168 -4.08 15.23 -4.66
CA LYS A 168 -5.43 15.69 -4.29
C LYS A 168 -5.54 17.21 -4.17
N ALA A 169 -4.56 17.85 -3.53
CA ALA A 169 -4.56 19.29 -3.27
C ALA A 169 -3.53 20.08 -4.10
N GLY A 170 -2.75 19.41 -4.94
CA GLY A 170 -1.65 20.05 -5.66
C GLY A 170 -0.48 20.48 -4.76
N PHE A 171 -0.37 19.93 -3.55
CA PHE A 171 0.58 20.35 -2.52
C PHE A 171 1.91 19.60 -2.58
N THR A 172 2.40 19.30 -3.78
CA THR A 172 3.63 18.53 -3.98
C THR A 172 4.84 19.14 -3.26
N GLY A 173 4.98 20.47 -3.30
CA GLY A 173 6.08 21.20 -2.68
C GLY A 173 5.93 21.40 -1.16
N LEU A 174 4.72 21.29 -0.62
CA LEU A 174 4.47 21.50 0.82
C LEU A 174 4.76 20.26 1.67
N ARG A 175 4.97 19.13 1.04
CA ARG A 175 5.30 17.86 1.71
C ARG A 175 4.32 17.52 2.83
N LEU A 176 3.13 17.06 2.46
CA LEU A 176 2.09 16.66 3.40
C LEU A 176 1.44 15.35 2.95
N GLY A 177 1.36 14.42 3.86
CA GLY A 177 0.68 13.14 3.73
C GLY A 177 0.25 12.60 5.08
N PHE A 178 -0.26 11.39 5.09
CA PHE A 178 -0.48 10.63 6.33
C PHE A 178 -0.53 9.15 6.03
N THR A 179 -0.23 8.37 7.04
CA THR A 179 -0.33 6.90 7.02
C THR A 179 -1.39 6.47 8.01
N VAL A 180 -2.22 5.51 7.62
CA VAL A 180 -3.19 4.87 8.50
C VAL A 180 -2.67 3.49 8.87
N VAL A 181 -2.48 3.26 10.17
CA VAL A 181 -2.05 1.97 10.72
C VAL A 181 -3.07 1.53 11.76
N PRO A 182 -3.97 0.61 11.43
CA PRO A 182 -5.02 0.18 12.36
C PRO A 182 -4.45 -0.53 13.58
N LYS A 183 -5.13 -0.37 14.71
CA LYS A 183 -4.79 -1.09 15.94
C LYS A 183 -5.05 -2.58 15.86
N ASP A 184 -5.90 -3.01 14.92
CA ASP A 184 -6.22 -4.41 14.68
C ASP A 184 -5.11 -5.14 13.91
N LEU A 185 -4.17 -4.40 13.30
CA LEU A 185 -3.02 -4.99 12.63
C LEU A 185 -1.96 -5.40 13.66
N MET A 186 -1.80 -6.71 13.82
CA MET A 186 -0.91 -7.33 14.80
C MET A 186 0.24 -8.07 14.11
N CYS A 187 1.40 -8.09 14.75
CA CYS A 187 2.51 -8.97 14.44
C CYS A 187 2.83 -9.77 15.70
N GLY A 188 2.35 -11.02 15.77
CA GLY A 188 2.30 -11.77 17.02
C GLY A 188 1.45 -11.00 18.05
N ASP A 189 2.03 -10.72 19.22
CA ASP A 189 1.37 -9.99 20.31
C ASP A 189 1.59 -8.45 20.25
N VAL A 190 2.23 -7.96 19.19
CA VAL A 190 2.59 -6.54 19.08
C VAL A 190 1.71 -5.82 18.07
N GLN A 191 1.10 -4.71 18.47
CA GLN A 191 0.39 -3.82 17.56
C GLN A 191 1.37 -3.07 16.64
N VAL A 192 1.21 -3.19 15.32
CA VAL A 192 2.05 -2.50 14.34
C VAL A 192 1.94 -0.98 14.50
N SER A 193 0.74 -0.47 14.82
CA SER A 193 0.53 0.97 15.10
C SER A 193 1.38 1.48 16.26
N SER A 194 1.64 0.68 17.29
CA SER A 194 2.49 1.06 18.41
C SER A 194 3.97 1.16 18.04
N LEU A 195 4.43 0.31 17.11
CA LEU A 195 5.78 0.38 16.56
C LEU A 195 5.93 1.61 15.66
N TRP A 196 4.94 1.83 14.78
CA TRP A 196 4.93 3.00 13.90
C TRP A 196 4.93 4.32 14.69
N ALA A 197 4.16 4.39 15.77
CA ALA A 197 4.15 5.57 16.64
C ALA A 197 5.51 5.90 17.29
N ARG A 198 6.39 4.92 17.44
CA ARG A 198 7.77 5.15 17.95
C ARG A 198 8.73 5.57 16.86
N ARG A 199 8.48 5.12 15.62
CA ARG A 199 9.29 5.40 14.45
C ARG A 199 8.93 6.77 13.84
N HIS A 200 7.67 7.14 13.91
CA HIS A 200 7.08 8.36 13.34
C HIS A 200 7.32 9.57 14.21
#